data_2e7c370b6bd130cded60951ad313ece8
#
_entry.id   2e7c370b6bd130cded60951ad313ece8
#
_cell.length_a   1.000
_cell.length_b   1.000
_cell.length_c   1.000
_cell.angle_alpha   90.00
_cell.angle_beta   90.00
_cell.angle_gamma   90.00
#
_symmetry.space_group_name_H-M   'P 1'
#
loop_
_entity.id
_entity.type
_entity.pdbx_description
1 polymer ?
#
loop_
_entity_poly.entity_id
_entity_poly.type
_entity_poly.pdbx_seq_one_letter_code
_entity_poly.pdbx_strand_id
1 'polypeptide(L)'
;TNAVLTVSDAPAWVTGAGSLGSFSAGASFGTITLTATNSVSMAKVSGTFPGGMTLNSGSGSSTLTGTESGATSDTTFSFTIRATDAEGQTADRAFTVTISVGANNSGQFN
;
A
#
# COMPACT_ATOMS: atom_id res chain seq x y z
N THR A 1 -22.52 25.54 -23.81
CA THR A 1 -22.23 25.17 -23.62
C THR A 1 -21.68 24.84 -23.21
N ASN A 2 -21.58 24.63 -22.97
CA ASN A 2 -21.01 24.16 -22.61
C ASN A 2 -20.50 23.56 -22.14
N ALA A 3 -20.49 23.63 -22.34
CA ALA A 3 -20.09 22.74 -22.03
C ALA A 3 -19.15 22.70 -21.20
N VAL A 4 -19.26 22.64 -20.56
CA VAL A 4 -18.44 22.54 -19.86
C VAL A 4 -18.07 21.47 -19.57
N LEU A 5 -17.39 21.16 -19.81
CA LEU A 5 -16.88 20.22 -19.55
C LEU A 5 -16.56 20.10 -18.29
N THR A 6 -17.07 19.40 -17.69
CA THR A 6 -16.64 19.13 -16.44
C THR A 6 -15.74 18.02 -16.48
N VAL A 7 -14.59 18.30 -16.18
CA VAL A 7 -13.66 17.26 -16.12
C VAL A 7 -13.40 17.03 -14.69
N SER A 8 -13.61 15.84 -14.22
CA SER A 8 -13.17 15.49 -12.90
C SER A 8 -11.66 15.41 -12.91
N ASP A 9 -11.08 15.87 -11.85
CA ASP A 9 -9.64 15.68 -11.68
C ASP A 9 -9.35 14.20 -11.52
N ALA A 10 -8.29 13.75 -12.15
CA ALA A 10 -7.81 12.40 -11.92
C ALA A 10 -7.42 12.23 -10.45
N PRO A 11 -7.37 10.99 -9.96
CA PRO A 11 -6.92 10.79 -8.59
C PRO A 11 -5.51 11.34 -8.41
N ALA A 12 -5.30 11.95 -7.27
CA ALA A 12 -3.98 12.50 -6.96
C ALA A 12 -3.52 11.93 -5.63
N TRP A 13 -2.37 11.28 -5.65
CA TRP A 13 -1.84 10.63 -4.45
C TRP A 13 -1.42 11.67 -3.42
N VAL A 14 -1.85 11.46 -2.19
CA VAL A 14 -1.42 12.25 -1.04
C VAL A 14 -0.31 11.51 -0.31
N THR A 15 -0.44 10.19 -0.20
CA THR A 15 0.60 9.37 0.42
C THR A 15 1.84 9.35 -0.45
N GLY A 16 2.98 9.70 0.11
CA GLY A 16 4.22 9.74 -0.65
C GLY A 16 4.65 8.36 -1.10
N ALA A 17 5.29 8.29 -2.26
CA ALA A 17 5.84 7.05 -2.79
C ALA A 17 7.00 6.57 -1.91
N GLY A 18 7.27 5.27 -1.97
CA GLY A 18 8.43 4.70 -1.29
C GLY A 18 8.04 3.89 -0.09
N SER A 19 8.88 3.90 0.92
CA SER A 19 8.72 3.01 2.05
C SER A 19 7.51 3.37 2.90
N LEU A 20 6.69 2.38 3.20
CA LEU A 20 5.58 2.52 4.13
C LEU A 20 5.99 2.10 5.54
N GLY A 21 7.19 1.57 5.69
CA GLY A 21 7.71 1.21 6.99
C GLY A 21 8.39 -0.13 6.98
N SER A 22 8.88 -0.51 8.14
CA SER A 22 9.55 -1.80 8.35
C SER A 22 8.83 -2.53 9.47
N PHE A 23 8.69 -3.83 9.32
CA PHE A 23 7.99 -4.65 10.28
C PHE A 23 8.80 -5.90 10.55
N SER A 24 8.63 -6.48 11.73
CA SER A 24 9.27 -7.75 12.05
C SER A 24 8.42 -8.91 11.54
N ALA A 25 9.10 -10.00 11.20
CA ALA A 25 8.38 -11.22 10.82
C ALA A 25 7.40 -11.59 11.93
N GLY A 26 6.19 -11.90 11.56
CA GLY A 26 5.13 -12.27 12.50
C GLY A 26 4.45 -11.10 13.18
N ALA A 27 4.85 -9.87 12.87
CA ALA A 27 4.27 -8.70 13.52
C ALA A 27 3.04 -8.22 12.78
N SER A 28 2.18 -7.53 13.51
CA SER A 28 1.03 -6.88 12.91
C SER A 28 1.49 -5.68 12.07
N PHE A 29 0.88 -5.51 10.90
CA PHE A 29 1.12 -4.31 10.11
C PHE A 29 0.41 -3.09 10.68
N GLY A 30 -0.49 -3.32 11.64
CA GLY A 30 -1.33 -2.23 12.13
C GLY A 30 -2.24 -1.76 11.03
N THR A 31 -2.41 -0.46 10.91
CA THR A 31 -3.19 0.12 9.83
C THR A 31 -2.31 1.10 9.08
N ILE A 32 -2.04 0.81 7.83
CA ILE A 32 -1.31 1.72 6.96
C ILE A 32 -2.33 2.36 6.04
N THR A 33 -2.45 3.68 6.07
CA THR A 33 -3.46 4.38 5.28
C THR A 33 -2.83 4.94 4.02
N LEU A 34 -3.44 4.62 2.87
CA LEU A 34 -3.05 5.15 1.58
C LEU A 34 -4.14 6.11 1.14
N THR A 35 -3.77 7.35 0.86
CA THR A 35 -4.74 8.39 0.55
C THR A 35 -4.49 8.96 -0.84
N ALA A 36 -5.55 9.07 -1.62
CA ALA A 36 -5.52 9.73 -2.92
C ALA A 36 -6.82 10.51 -3.07
N THR A 37 -6.70 11.78 -3.41
CA THR A 37 -7.89 12.61 -3.60
C THR A 37 -8.63 12.14 -4.85
N ASN A 38 -9.94 12.31 -4.85
CA ASN A 38 -10.83 11.95 -5.96
C ASN A 38 -10.87 10.45 -6.27
N SER A 39 -10.25 9.63 -5.48
CA SER A 39 -10.24 8.18 -5.69
C SER A 39 -11.50 7.57 -5.08
N VAL A 40 -12.09 6.60 -5.79
CA VAL A 40 -13.20 5.83 -5.23
C VAL A 40 -12.81 4.40 -4.96
N SER A 41 -11.70 3.94 -5.50
CA SER A 41 -11.20 2.61 -5.22
C SER A 41 -9.70 2.54 -5.44
N MET A 42 -9.07 1.54 -4.87
CA MET A 42 -7.64 1.29 -5.03
C MET A 42 -7.43 -0.19 -5.21
N ALA A 43 -6.42 -0.55 -6.00
CA ALA A 43 -6.08 -1.94 -6.23
C ALA A 43 -4.58 -2.08 -6.49
N LYS A 44 -4.03 -3.22 -6.11
CA LYS A 44 -2.64 -3.52 -6.47
C LYS A 44 -2.62 -3.97 -7.92
N VAL A 45 -1.80 -3.33 -8.72
CA VAL A 45 -1.70 -3.64 -10.15
C VAL A 45 -0.38 -4.31 -10.52
N SER A 46 0.60 -4.26 -9.65
CA SER A 46 1.85 -4.96 -9.87
C SER A 46 2.56 -5.17 -8.54
N GLY A 47 3.55 -6.04 -8.55
CA GLY A 47 4.34 -6.31 -7.38
C GLY A 47 3.72 -7.33 -6.46
N THR A 48 4.25 -7.41 -5.24
CA THR A 48 3.85 -8.42 -4.27
C THR A 48 3.73 -7.80 -2.90
N PHE A 49 2.63 -8.10 -2.21
CA PHE A 49 2.50 -7.74 -0.80
C PHE A 49 3.27 -8.74 0.07
N PRO A 50 3.75 -8.31 1.23
CA PRO A 50 4.23 -9.27 2.22
C PRO A 50 3.14 -10.27 2.56
N GLY A 51 3.53 -11.48 2.93
CA GLY A 51 2.55 -12.47 3.34
C GLY A 51 1.68 -11.95 4.47
N GLY A 52 0.39 -12.15 4.37
CA GLY A 52 -0.57 -11.73 5.39
C GLY A 52 -1.10 -10.33 5.26
N MET A 53 -0.57 -9.53 4.33
CA MET A 53 -1.05 -8.16 4.14
C MET A 53 -2.27 -8.14 3.23
N THR A 54 -3.24 -7.34 3.61
CA THR A 54 -4.49 -7.21 2.85
C THR A 54 -4.75 -5.75 2.53
N LEU A 55 -5.11 -5.48 1.29
CA LEU A 55 -5.53 -4.13 0.88
C LEU A 55 -7.05 -4.03 1.02
N ASN A 56 -7.49 -3.07 1.80
CA ASN A 56 -8.90 -2.80 1.98
C ASN A 56 -9.23 -1.52 1.25
N SER A 57 -9.83 -1.65 0.08
CA SER A 57 -10.12 -0.53 -0.80
C SER A 57 -11.23 0.34 -0.22
N GLY A 58 -11.06 1.64 -0.35
CA GLY A 58 -12.08 2.58 0.10
C GLY A 58 -12.06 3.83 -0.75
N SER A 59 -13.06 4.65 -0.56
CA SER A 59 -13.18 5.90 -1.29
C SER A 59 -12.28 6.95 -0.63
N GLY A 60 -11.42 7.55 -1.41
CA GLY A 60 -10.48 8.55 -0.94
C GLY A 60 -9.27 7.99 -0.22
N SER A 61 -9.41 6.87 0.44
CA SER A 61 -8.29 6.21 1.11
C SER A 61 -8.57 4.73 1.23
N SER A 62 -7.49 4.00 1.33
CA SER A 62 -7.54 2.55 1.54
C SER A 62 -6.55 2.20 2.65
N THR A 63 -6.70 1.03 3.22
CA THR A 63 -5.80 0.62 4.30
C THR A 63 -5.14 -0.70 3.96
N LEU A 64 -3.94 -0.88 4.48
CA LEU A 64 -3.23 -2.13 4.44
C LEU A 64 -3.18 -2.65 5.87
N THR A 65 -3.69 -3.85 6.07
CA THR A 65 -3.79 -4.43 7.40
C THR A 65 -3.35 -5.88 7.37
N GLY A 66 -3.28 -6.49 8.52
CA GLY A 66 -2.96 -7.91 8.64
C GLY A 66 -1.76 -8.13 9.54
N THR A 67 -1.31 -9.37 9.54
CA THR A 67 -0.15 -9.79 10.32
C THR A 67 0.81 -10.48 9.38
N GLU A 68 2.06 -10.10 9.44
CA GLU A 68 3.05 -10.69 8.56
C GLU A 68 3.15 -12.19 8.80
N SER A 69 3.27 -12.95 7.71
CA SER A 69 3.45 -14.39 7.81
C SER A 69 4.36 -14.86 6.69
N GLY A 70 5.08 -15.93 6.96
CA GLY A 70 5.85 -16.62 5.95
C GLY A 70 7.22 -16.05 5.64
N ALA A 71 7.64 -14.97 6.28
CA ALA A 71 8.97 -14.42 6.02
C ALA A 71 10.04 -15.31 6.63
N THR A 72 11.05 -15.62 5.84
CA THR A 72 12.17 -16.44 6.29
C THR A 72 13.50 -15.71 6.17
N SER A 73 13.48 -14.52 5.60
CA SER A 73 14.69 -13.69 5.49
C SER A 73 14.26 -12.24 5.35
N ASP A 74 15.18 -11.33 5.62
CA ASP A 74 14.91 -9.91 5.42
C ASP A 74 14.58 -9.69 3.96
N THR A 75 13.47 -9.02 3.71
CA THR A 75 12.98 -8.84 2.35
C THR A 75 12.27 -7.51 2.23
N THR A 76 12.51 -6.81 1.14
CA THR A 76 11.73 -5.62 0.81
C THR A 76 10.73 -6.00 -0.26
N PHE A 77 9.46 -5.77 0.03
CA PHE A 77 8.39 -6.03 -0.91
C PHE A 77 8.00 -4.73 -1.58
N SER A 78 7.87 -4.79 -2.90
CA SER A 78 7.48 -3.62 -3.70
C SER A 78 6.17 -3.92 -4.39
N PHE A 79 5.31 -2.92 -4.44
CA PHE A 79 4.04 -3.07 -5.13
C PHE A 79 3.57 -1.70 -5.60
N THR A 80 2.73 -1.71 -6.62
CA THR A 80 2.14 -0.49 -7.16
C THR A 80 0.65 -0.53 -6.94
N ILE A 81 0.13 0.55 -6.38
CA ILE A 81 -1.29 0.69 -6.12
C ILE A 81 -1.87 1.68 -7.12
N ARG A 82 -2.98 1.31 -7.72
CA ARG A 82 -3.70 2.18 -8.65
C ARG A 82 -4.93 2.72 -7.97
N ALA A 83 -5.05 4.03 -7.96
CA ALA A 83 -6.25 4.72 -7.50
C ALA A 83 -7.11 5.02 -8.72
N THR A 84 -8.41 4.77 -8.62
CA THR A 84 -9.36 4.98 -9.72
C THR A 84 -10.46 5.92 -9.24
N ASP A 85 -10.81 6.89 -10.07
CA ASP A 85 -11.91 7.80 -9.73
C ASP A 85 -13.23 7.30 -10.35
N ALA A 86 -14.29 8.08 -10.15
CA ALA A 86 -15.61 7.67 -10.62
C ALA A 86 -15.71 7.68 -12.14
N GLU A 87 -14.84 8.41 -12.83
CA GLU A 87 -14.83 8.47 -14.29
C GLU A 87 -13.92 7.44 -14.92
N GLY A 88 -13.24 6.63 -14.11
CA GLY A 88 -12.33 5.64 -14.63
C GLY A 88 -10.91 6.14 -14.86
N GLN A 89 -10.61 7.35 -14.45
CA GLN A 89 -9.24 7.85 -14.52
C GLN A 89 -8.42 7.21 -13.42
N THR A 90 -7.14 7.02 -13.66
CA THR A 90 -6.30 6.30 -12.71
C THR A 90 -5.02 7.05 -12.42
N ALA A 91 -4.43 6.75 -11.27
CA ALA A 91 -3.12 7.23 -10.90
C ALA A 91 -2.44 6.12 -10.11
N ASP A 92 -1.22 5.81 -10.49
CA ASP A 92 -0.47 4.72 -9.86
C ASP A 92 0.65 5.29 -9.01
N ARG A 93 0.94 4.61 -7.90
CA ARG A 93 2.09 4.97 -7.08
C ARG A 93 2.72 3.72 -6.50
N ALA A 94 4.04 3.69 -6.52
CA ALA A 94 4.79 2.54 -6.04
C ALA A 94 5.15 2.73 -4.57
N PHE A 95 5.04 1.65 -3.81
CA PHE A 95 5.36 1.64 -2.39
C PHE A 95 6.21 0.43 -2.07
N THR A 96 6.91 0.48 -0.95
CA THR A 96 7.68 -0.64 -0.45
C THR A 96 7.39 -0.86 1.02
N VAL A 97 7.54 -2.12 1.45
CA VAL A 97 7.47 -2.50 2.84
C VAL A 97 8.62 -3.45 3.09
N THR A 98 9.36 -3.24 4.15
CA THR A 98 10.49 -4.09 4.49
C THR A 98 10.11 -4.99 5.67
N ILE A 99 10.40 -6.29 5.52
CA ILE A 99 10.18 -7.24 6.59
C ILE A 99 11.55 -7.70 7.07
N SER A 100 11.77 -7.64 8.37
CA SER A 100 13.01 -8.09 8.98
C SER A 100 12.75 -9.33 9.81
N VAL A 101 13.55 -10.36 9.63
CA VAL A 101 13.39 -11.58 10.43
C VAL A 101 14.29 -11.56 11.64
N GLY A 102 14.99 -10.53 11.88
CA GLY A 102 15.74 -10.23 13.00
C GLY A 102 16.29 -11.32 13.81
N ALA A 103 16.89 -11.19 14.32
CA ALA A 103 17.14 -12.04 14.82
C ALA A 103 16.92 -12.47 16.07
N ASN A 104 16.86 -12.14 15.90
CA ASN A 104 16.75 -12.37 16.60
C ASN A 104 16.95 -12.91 17.04
N ASN A 105 17.07 -12.98 17.17
CA ASN A 105 17.30 -13.43 17.52
C ASN A 105 17.84 -13.52 18.07
N SER A 106 17.88 -13.35 18.31
CA SER A 106 18.34 -13.54 18.76
C SER A 106 18.80 -13.58 19.27
N GLY A 107 18.97 -13.42 19.56
CA GLY A 107 19.36 -13.67 20.03
C GLY A 107 19.72 -13.97 20.40
N GLN A 108 19.67 -14.00 20.34
CA GLN A 108 20.00 -14.44 20.59
C GLN A 108 20.77 -14.53 20.94
N PHE A 109 21.07 -14.64 21.31
CA PHE A 109 21.71 -14.81 21.63
C PHE A 109 22.19 -14.80 21.94
N ASN A 110 22.23 -14.86 22.10
CA ASN A 110 22.55 -14.91 22.35
C ASN A 110 22.98 -14.96 22.53
#